data_92ff6354591bb82561c0f424edc7af63
#
_entry.id   92ff6354591bb82561c0f424edc7af63
#
_cell.length_a   1.000
_cell.length_b   1.000
_cell.length_c   1.000
_cell.angle_alpha   90.00
_cell.angle_beta   90.00
_cell.angle_gamma   90.00
#
_symmetry.space_group_name_H-M   'P 1'
#
loop_
_entity.id
_entity.type
_entity.pdbx_description
1 polymer ?
#
loop_
_entity_poly.entity_id
_entity_poly.type
_entity_poly.pdbx_seq_one_letter_code
_entity_poly.pdbx_strand_id
1 'polypeptide(L)' 'MFPEYRSLISKLKQDNLHFSKIFEEHNAIDHEIIRLEKDPVTSNAEDIDLLKKKKLKLKDEIYTMLKQAETSTE' A
#
# COMPACT_ATOMS: atom_id res chain seq x y z
N MET A 1 -2.65 -1.08 8.83
CA MET A 1 -3.23 -1.61 7.58
C MET A 1 -3.64 -3.07 7.73
N PHE A 2 -2.76 -3.99 7.98
CA PHE A 2 -3.05 -5.40 8.21
C PHE A 2 -2.46 -5.81 9.55
N PRO A 3 -3.12 -5.50 10.68
CA PRO A 3 -2.51 -5.74 12.00
C PRO A 3 -2.17 -7.20 12.27
N GLU A 4 -2.92 -8.13 11.72
CA GLU A 4 -2.67 -9.57 11.88
C GLU A 4 -1.46 -10.05 11.08
N TYR A 5 -1.00 -9.25 10.11
CA TYR A 5 0.15 -9.59 9.28
C TYR A 5 1.39 -8.76 9.59
N ARG A 6 1.40 -8.06 10.72
CA ARG A 6 2.49 -7.15 11.05
C ARG A 6 3.87 -7.81 10.99
N SER A 7 4.00 -8.98 11.60
CA SER A 7 5.27 -9.71 11.59
C SER A 7 5.63 -10.18 10.20
N LEU A 8 4.65 -10.65 9.44
CA LEU A 8 4.86 -11.13 8.09
C LEU A 8 5.26 -9.99 7.16
N ILE A 9 4.63 -8.83 7.31
CA ILE A 9 4.97 -7.65 6.53
C ILE A 9 6.43 -7.27 6.76
N SER A 10 6.85 -7.24 8.02
CA SER A 10 8.22 -6.90 8.38
C SER A 10 9.21 -7.87 7.74
N LYS A 11 8.90 -9.15 7.79
CA LYS A 11 9.75 -10.19 7.21
C LYS A 11 9.83 -10.07 5.69
N LEU A 12 8.69 -9.87 5.03
CA LEU A 12 8.65 -9.73 3.57
C LEU A 12 9.35 -8.49 3.08
N LYS A 13 9.30 -7.40 3.85
CA LYS A 13 10.02 -6.18 3.48
C LYS A 13 11.52 -6.39 3.46
N GLN A 14 12.03 -7.29 4.29
CA GLN A 14 13.45 -7.63 4.32
C GLN A 14 13.84 -8.65 3.26
N ASP A 15 12.97 -9.64 3.04
CA ASP A 15 13.30 -10.78 2.19
C ASP A 15 12.88 -10.59 0.73
N ASN A 16 11.92 -9.71 0.45
CA ASN A 16 11.36 -9.54 -0.89
C ASN A 16 11.40 -8.08 -1.31
N LEU A 17 12.30 -7.77 -2.23
CA LEU A 17 12.47 -6.40 -2.74
C LEU A 17 11.21 -5.89 -3.43
N HIS A 18 10.53 -6.76 -4.17
CA HIS A 18 9.30 -6.39 -4.86
C HIS A 18 8.21 -5.99 -3.87
N PHE A 19 8.05 -6.78 -2.81
CA PHE A 19 7.09 -6.46 -1.76
C PHE A 19 7.41 -5.14 -1.09
N SER A 20 8.68 -4.93 -0.75
CA SER A 20 9.13 -3.69 -0.12
C SER A 20 8.80 -2.48 -0.99
N LYS A 21 9.05 -2.60 -2.29
CA LYS A 21 8.80 -1.52 -3.25
C LYS A 21 7.31 -1.18 -3.35
N ILE A 22 6.46 -2.20 -3.48
CA ILE A 22 5.01 -2.01 -3.55
C ILE A 22 4.49 -1.39 -2.26
N PHE A 23 4.99 -1.85 -1.13
CA PHE A 23 4.58 -1.35 0.17
C PHE A 23 4.94 0.12 0.35
N GLU A 24 6.14 0.49 -0.08
CA GLU A 24 6.58 1.89 -0.03
C GLU A 24 5.75 2.77 -0.96
N GLU A 25 5.43 2.29 -2.16
CA GLU A 25 4.57 3.02 -3.08
C GLU A 25 3.18 3.25 -2.49
N HIS A 26 2.63 2.22 -1.86
CA HIS A 26 1.33 2.33 -1.20
C HIS A 26 1.35 3.42 -0.14
N ASN A 27 2.38 3.42 0.70
CA ASN A 27 2.51 4.42 1.75
C ASN A 27 2.71 5.83 1.18
N ALA A 28 3.50 5.96 0.12
CA ALA A 28 3.74 7.25 -0.53
C ALA A 28 2.44 7.81 -1.09
N ILE A 29 1.65 6.97 -1.74
CA ILE A 29 0.36 7.40 -2.30
C ILE A 29 -0.60 7.78 -1.20
N ASP A 30 -0.61 7.04 -0.11
CA ASP A 30 -1.47 7.34 1.03
C ASP A 30 -1.16 8.72 1.60
N HIS A 31 0.12 9.04 1.79
CA HIS A 31 0.55 10.36 2.24
C HIS A 31 0.17 11.45 1.26
N GLU A 32 0.30 11.17 -0.03
CA GLU A 32 -0.06 12.13 -1.07
C GLU A 32 -1.55 12.45 -1.05
N ILE A 33 -2.39 11.43 -0.88
CA ILE A 33 -3.84 11.62 -0.77
C ILE A 33 -4.18 12.49 0.44
N ILE A 34 -3.57 12.20 1.58
CA ILE A 34 -3.80 12.97 2.81
C ILE A 34 -3.40 14.42 2.60
N ARG A 35 -2.25 14.64 1.97
CA ARG A 35 -1.76 15.99 1.70
C ARG A 35 -2.73 16.75 0.81
N LEU A 36 -3.21 16.13 -0.25
CA LEU A 36 -4.14 16.77 -1.18
C LEU A 36 -5.50 17.05 -0.53
N GLU A 37 -5.95 16.15 0.33
CA GLU A 37 -7.22 16.34 1.03
C GLU A 37 -7.16 17.50 2.02
N LYS A 38 -5.98 17.80 2.56
CA LYS A 38 -5.80 18.91 3.49
C LYS A 38 -5.74 20.26 2.80
N ASP A 39 -5.48 20.28 1.50
CA ASP A 39 -5.36 21.54 0.74
C ASP A 39 -6.44 21.58 -0.34
N PRO A 40 -7.67 22.01 0.00
CA PRO A 40 -8.77 22.02 -0.96
C PRO A 40 -8.60 23.04 -2.09
N VAL A 41 -7.69 23.99 -1.94
CA VAL A 41 -7.48 25.03 -2.96
C VAL A 41 -6.73 24.47 -4.15
N THR A 42 -5.72 23.64 -3.90
CA THR A 42 -4.88 23.07 -4.96
C THR A 42 -5.26 21.65 -5.33
N SER A 43 -6.09 21.00 -4.53
CA SER A 43 -6.47 19.62 -4.78
C SER A 43 -7.55 19.52 -5.85
N ASN A 44 -7.35 18.57 -6.76
CA ASN A 44 -8.33 18.25 -7.79
C ASN A 44 -8.96 16.91 -7.42
N ALA A 45 -10.30 16.87 -7.40
CA ALA A 45 -11.02 15.65 -7.05
C ALA A 45 -10.64 14.48 -7.96
N GLU A 46 -10.37 14.74 -9.22
CA GLU A 46 -9.97 13.71 -10.18
C GLU A 46 -8.60 13.13 -9.82
N ASP A 47 -7.66 13.98 -9.41
CA ASP A 47 -6.34 13.52 -9.02
C ASP A 47 -6.41 12.65 -7.77
N ILE A 48 -7.20 13.06 -6.79
CA ILE A 48 -7.40 12.28 -5.57
C ILE A 48 -8.04 10.93 -5.91
N ASP A 49 -9.01 10.93 -6.78
CA ASP A 49 -9.70 9.71 -7.19
C ASP A 49 -8.77 8.72 -7.88
N LEU A 50 -7.91 9.22 -8.76
CA LEU A 50 -6.91 8.40 -9.44
C LEU A 50 -5.92 7.79 -8.46
N LEU A 51 -5.47 8.59 -7.48
CA LEU A 51 -4.56 8.11 -6.45
C LEU A 51 -5.21 7.05 -5.57
N LYS A 52 -6.49 7.23 -5.24
CA LYS A 52 -7.22 6.25 -4.44
C LYS A 52 -7.36 4.93 -5.17
N LYS A 53 -7.61 4.98 -6.47
CA LYS A 53 -7.69 3.77 -7.30
C LYS A 53 -6.36 3.04 -7.35
N LYS A 54 -5.28 3.79 -7.52
CA LYS A 54 -3.93 3.23 -7.54
C LYS A 54 -3.57 2.62 -6.18
N LYS A 55 -3.92 3.31 -5.10
CA LYS A 55 -3.70 2.82 -3.74
C LYS A 55 -4.42 1.48 -3.52
N LEU A 56 -5.66 1.40 -3.97
CA LEU A 56 -6.47 0.18 -3.83
C LEU A 56 -5.82 -0.98 -4.59
N LYS A 57 -5.33 -0.72 -5.79
CA LYS A 57 -4.66 -1.73 -6.58
C LYS A 57 -3.40 -2.25 -5.91
N LEU A 58 -2.60 -1.33 -5.35
CA LEU A 58 -1.40 -1.71 -4.61
C LEU A 58 -1.75 -2.50 -3.35
N LYS A 59 -2.80 -2.10 -2.66
CA LYS A 59 -3.28 -2.80 -1.47
C LYS A 59 -3.67 -4.24 -1.81
N ASP A 60 -4.34 -4.44 -2.94
CA ASP A 60 -4.71 -5.77 -3.40
C ASP A 60 -3.49 -6.62 -3.70
N GLU A 61 -2.47 -6.06 -4.31
CA GLU A 61 -1.21 -6.76 -4.56
C GLU A 61 -0.52 -7.15 -3.26
N ILE A 62 -0.47 -6.22 -2.31
CA ILE A 62 0.12 -6.49 -1.00
C ILE A 62 -0.62 -7.64 -0.31
N TYR A 63 -1.94 -7.59 -0.34
CA TYR A 63 -2.76 -8.62 0.28
C TYR A 63 -2.54 -9.98 -0.38
N THR A 64 -2.47 -10.01 -1.70
CA THR A 64 -2.22 -11.25 -2.44
C THR A 64 -0.87 -11.86 -2.06
N MET A 65 0.16 -11.02 -1.97
CA MET A 65 1.49 -11.48 -1.57
C MET A 65 1.51 -12.00 -0.14
N LEU A 66 0.78 -11.34 0.75
CA LEU A 66 0.67 -11.78 2.14
C LEU A 66 -0.03 -13.14 2.23
N LYS A 67 -1.08 -13.32 1.46
CA LYS A 67 -1.80 -14.59 1.43
C LYS A 67 -0.94 -15.73 0.90
N GLN A 68 -0.18 -15.46 -0.15
CA GLN A 68 0.74 -16.44 -0.71
C GLN A 68 1.84 -16.81 0.27
N ALA A 69 2.41 -15.82 0.94
CA ALA A 69 3.45 -16.06 1.93
C ALA A 69 2.91 -16.84 3.14
N GLU A 70 1.70 -16.52 3.57
CA GLU A 70 1.05 -17.23 4.67
C GLU A 70 0.85 -18.70 4.33
N THR A 71 0.39 -18.97 3.11
CA THR A 71 0.15 -20.32 2.65
C THR A 71 1.43 -21.13 2.50
N SER A 72 2.50 -20.48 2.04
CA SER A 72 3.76 -21.18 1.77
C SER A 72 4.58 -21.44 3.04
N THR A 73 4.24 -20.85 4.17
CA THR A 73 4.95 -21.10 5.42
C THR A 73 4.45 -22.31 6.18
N GLU A 74 3.48 -22.98 5.65
CA GLU A 74 2.97 -24.22 6.25
C GLU A 74 3.78 -25.48 5.79
#